data_0a0b8d47009a4816f1b7f7efa89de277
#
_entry.id   0a0b8d47009a4816f1b7f7efa89de277
#
_cell.length_a   1.000
_cell.length_b   1.000
_cell.length_c   1.000
_cell.angle_alpha   90.00
_cell.angle_beta   90.00
_cell.angle_gamma   90.00
#
_symmetry.space_group_name_H-M   'P 1'
#
loop_
_entity.id
_entity.type
_entity.pdbx_description
1 polymer ?
#
loop_
_entity_poly.entity_id
_entity_poly.type
_entity_poly.pdbx_seq_one_letter_code
_entity_poly.pdbx_strand_id
1 'polypeptide(L)'
;MQFLYAILIVLAALLAIVLFLVFPALRRHPDRKIMQGLIIAHRGLHSIFKDTPENSLPAFEAAAERGIAIEIDIHITRDGEVVVFHDDTLDRMCGVSGIIEDKTLGELKELSLGGTNHKIPTLTECLELVNGRVPLMIEFKTKSPKTCVPLCRAANEILKNYKGKYFMQSFYPPAVMWYRRHRKDICRGQLSSGYFKEKGIHMKALSCLLLNFLSRPDFVAYEYKYESNPFRRLCVLLGAHSSGWTFTDEENFEKYSKAFPTRTFEKFLPKE
;
A
#
# COMPACT_ATOMS: atom_id res chain seq x y z
N MET A 1 -4.60 -35.34 35.37
CA MET A 1 -5.66 -35.04 34.36
C MET A 1 -6.11 -33.58 34.43
N GLN A 2 -6.51 -33.02 35.56
CA GLN A 2 -6.96 -31.62 35.68
C GLN A 2 -5.91 -30.59 35.22
N PHE A 3 -4.62 -30.78 35.54
CA PHE A 3 -3.54 -29.90 35.09
C PHE A 3 -3.37 -29.89 33.59
N LEU A 4 -3.49 -31.03 32.91
CA LEU A 4 -3.44 -31.14 31.46
C LEU A 4 -4.61 -30.42 30.78
N TYR A 5 -5.83 -30.57 31.32
CA TYR A 5 -7.00 -29.83 30.82
C TYR A 5 -6.82 -28.31 30.97
N ALA A 6 -6.30 -27.83 32.08
CA ALA A 6 -6.02 -26.41 32.28
C ALA A 6 -5.04 -25.86 31.23
N ILE A 7 -3.94 -26.58 30.93
CA ILE A 7 -3.00 -26.22 29.89
C ILE A 7 -3.68 -26.16 28.51
N LEU A 8 -4.48 -27.18 28.16
CA LEU A 8 -5.17 -27.22 26.87
C LEU A 8 -6.16 -26.06 26.72
N ILE A 9 -6.89 -25.71 27.77
CA ILE A 9 -7.79 -24.54 27.76
C ILE A 9 -7.03 -23.24 27.54
N VAL A 10 -5.91 -23.05 28.23
CA VAL A 10 -5.06 -21.86 28.04
C VAL A 10 -4.51 -21.77 26.62
N LEU A 11 -4.00 -22.87 26.06
CA LEU A 11 -3.49 -22.92 24.69
C LEU A 11 -4.59 -22.65 23.67
N ALA A 12 -5.80 -23.20 23.85
CA ALA A 12 -6.94 -22.93 22.99
C ALA A 12 -7.37 -21.46 23.05
N ALA A 13 -7.38 -20.86 24.25
CA ALA A 13 -7.68 -19.43 24.41
C ALA A 13 -6.63 -18.53 23.72
N LEU A 14 -5.34 -18.83 23.87
CA LEU A 14 -4.27 -18.11 23.21
C LEU A 14 -4.39 -18.22 21.67
N LEU A 15 -4.66 -19.42 21.16
CA LEU A 15 -4.90 -19.63 19.74
C LEU A 15 -6.09 -18.82 19.23
N ALA A 16 -7.21 -18.84 19.96
CA ALA A 16 -8.39 -18.05 19.61
C ALA A 16 -8.11 -16.56 19.57
N ILE A 17 -7.33 -16.04 20.51
CA ILE A 17 -6.88 -14.63 20.53
C ILE A 17 -6.03 -14.33 19.29
N VAL A 18 -5.02 -15.14 18.97
CA VAL A 18 -4.17 -14.94 17.80
C VAL A 18 -5.01 -14.96 16.51
N LEU A 19 -5.90 -15.94 16.36
CA LEU A 19 -6.82 -16.03 15.23
C LEU A 19 -7.68 -14.77 15.12
N PHE A 20 -8.27 -14.30 16.22
CA PHE A 20 -9.05 -13.07 16.24
C PHE A 20 -8.24 -11.85 15.78
N LEU A 21 -7.01 -11.71 16.27
CA LEU A 21 -6.15 -10.57 15.96
C LEU A 21 -5.73 -10.56 14.47
N VAL A 22 -5.33 -11.71 13.93
CA VAL A 22 -4.79 -11.84 12.56
C VAL A 22 -5.89 -11.92 11.50
N PHE A 23 -7.11 -12.28 11.86
CA PHE A 23 -8.18 -12.61 10.92
C PHE A 23 -8.45 -11.47 9.91
N PRO A 24 -8.44 -11.75 8.59
CA PRO A 24 -8.76 -10.76 7.54
C PRO A 24 -10.26 -10.48 7.45
N ALA A 25 -10.72 -9.87 6.35
CA ALA A 25 -12.13 -9.66 6.08
C ALA A 25 -12.88 -11.00 5.97
N LEU A 26 -14.03 -11.11 6.66
CA LEU A 26 -14.87 -12.31 6.63
C LEU A 26 -15.50 -12.55 5.26
N ARG A 27 -15.91 -11.48 4.58
CA ARG A 27 -16.44 -11.54 3.21
C ARG A 27 -15.35 -11.17 2.23
N ARG A 28 -15.14 -12.02 1.24
CA ARG A 28 -14.18 -11.76 0.17
C ARG A 28 -14.69 -10.66 -0.74
N HIS A 29 -13.92 -9.57 -0.85
CA HIS A 29 -14.25 -8.49 -1.77
C HIS A 29 -14.20 -9.00 -3.23
N PRO A 30 -15.18 -8.67 -4.10
CA PRO A 30 -15.22 -9.17 -5.48
C PRO A 30 -13.99 -8.75 -6.31
N ASP A 31 -13.49 -7.55 -6.09
CA ASP A 31 -12.32 -7.01 -6.83
C ASP A 31 -10.99 -7.75 -6.52
N ARG A 32 -10.96 -8.64 -5.54
CA ARG A 32 -9.81 -9.55 -5.34
C ARG A 32 -9.52 -10.45 -6.54
N LYS A 33 -10.54 -10.71 -7.38
CA LYS A 33 -10.36 -11.44 -8.64
C LYS A 33 -9.49 -10.66 -9.63
N ILE A 34 -9.60 -9.33 -9.63
CA ILE A 34 -8.77 -8.44 -10.47
C ILE A 34 -7.32 -8.46 -9.99
N MET A 35 -7.11 -8.59 -8.68
CA MET A 35 -5.75 -8.64 -8.11
C MET A 35 -5.01 -9.94 -8.47
N GLN A 36 -5.72 -11.01 -8.82
CA GLN A 36 -5.10 -12.30 -9.13
C GLN A 36 -4.28 -12.20 -10.42
N GLY A 37 -2.97 -12.36 -10.31
CA GLY A 37 -2.00 -12.20 -11.41
C GLY A 37 -1.64 -10.75 -11.73
N LEU A 38 -2.15 -9.77 -10.97
CA LEU A 38 -1.88 -8.37 -11.24
C LEU A 38 -0.42 -8.02 -11.00
N ILE A 39 0.20 -7.41 -12.01
CA ILE A 39 1.57 -6.87 -11.99
C ILE A 39 1.46 -5.36 -11.84
N ILE A 40 2.19 -4.78 -10.88
CA ILE A 40 2.05 -3.39 -10.49
C ILE A 40 3.40 -2.69 -10.55
N ALA A 41 3.51 -1.61 -11.31
CA ALA A 41 4.68 -0.75 -11.34
C ALA A 41 4.72 0.12 -10.07
N HIS A 42 5.74 -0.09 -9.22
CA HIS A 42 5.96 0.67 -7.99
C HIS A 42 6.24 2.14 -8.32
N ARG A 43 5.39 3.07 -7.88
CA ARG A 43 5.48 4.51 -8.18
C ARG A 43 5.53 4.83 -9.68
N GLY A 44 4.86 4.01 -10.52
CA GLY A 44 4.95 4.06 -11.98
C GLY A 44 6.18 3.34 -12.54
N LEU A 45 6.34 3.38 -13.86
CA LEU A 45 7.54 2.84 -14.53
C LEU A 45 8.70 3.84 -14.46
N HIS A 46 9.14 4.15 -13.24
CA HIS A 46 10.29 4.99 -12.99
C HIS A 46 11.61 4.25 -13.15
N SER A 47 12.72 4.98 -13.34
CA SER A 47 14.10 4.43 -13.44
C SER A 47 14.34 3.45 -14.59
N ILE A 48 13.35 3.22 -15.46
CA ILE A 48 13.47 2.39 -16.67
C ILE A 48 13.67 3.27 -17.90
N PHE A 49 12.96 4.39 -17.93
CA PHE A 49 13.05 5.36 -19.01
C PHE A 49 13.72 6.66 -18.54
N LYS A 50 14.32 7.38 -19.48
CA LYS A 50 14.89 8.70 -19.19
C LYS A 50 13.78 9.67 -18.79
N ASP A 51 14.09 10.55 -17.84
CA ASP A 51 13.20 11.61 -17.35
C ASP A 51 11.83 11.12 -16.78
N THR A 52 11.80 9.90 -16.20
CA THR A 52 10.63 9.35 -15.51
C THR A 52 10.91 9.18 -14.02
N PRO A 53 10.94 10.26 -13.21
CA PRO A 53 11.12 10.11 -11.76
C PRO A 53 9.94 9.36 -11.12
N GLU A 54 10.18 8.74 -9.97
CA GLU A 54 9.13 8.05 -9.22
C GLU A 54 7.96 8.98 -8.87
N ASN A 55 6.75 8.44 -8.80
CA ASN A 55 5.53 9.20 -8.46
C ASN A 55 5.32 10.44 -9.37
N SER A 56 5.65 10.35 -10.64
CA SER A 56 5.50 11.41 -11.63
C SER A 56 4.54 11.05 -12.76
N LEU A 57 3.92 12.05 -13.36
CA LEU A 57 3.01 11.84 -14.48
C LEU A 57 3.64 11.05 -15.64
N PRO A 58 4.89 11.31 -16.09
CA PRO A 58 5.50 10.50 -17.14
C PRO A 58 5.75 9.04 -16.73
N ALA A 59 6.06 8.75 -15.46
CA ALA A 59 6.18 7.38 -14.98
C ALA A 59 4.83 6.64 -14.99
N PHE A 60 3.74 7.35 -14.71
CA PHE A 60 2.37 6.80 -14.79
C PHE A 60 1.94 6.58 -16.24
N GLU A 61 2.22 7.53 -17.13
CA GLU A 61 1.90 7.38 -18.55
C GLU A 61 2.62 6.17 -19.16
N ALA A 62 3.92 6.02 -18.87
CA ALA A 62 4.72 4.89 -19.36
C ALA A 62 4.17 3.52 -18.91
N ALA A 63 3.57 3.44 -17.70
CA ALA A 63 2.92 2.24 -17.20
C ALA A 63 1.55 2.02 -17.86
N ALA A 64 0.73 3.07 -17.96
CA ALA A 64 -0.59 3.02 -18.52
C ALA A 64 -0.61 2.63 -20.01
N GLU A 65 0.37 3.15 -20.81
CA GLU A 65 0.56 2.78 -22.21
C GLU A 65 0.86 1.28 -22.40
N ARG A 66 1.45 0.64 -21.40
CA ARG A 66 1.79 -0.79 -21.41
C ARG A 66 0.72 -1.68 -20.77
N GLY A 67 -0.39 -1.10 -20.32
CA GLY A 67 -1.45 -1.85 -19.61
C GLY A 67 -1.02 -2.37 -18.23
N ILE A 68 0.06 -1.82 -17.64
CA ILE A 68 0.59 -2.23 -16.35
C ILE A 68 -0.09 -1.41 -15.25
N ALA A 69 -0.62 -2.07 -14.22
CA ALA A 69 -1.18 -1.40 -13.06
C ALA A 69 -0.13 -0.55 -12.34
N ILE A 70 -0.56 0.53 -11.69
CA ILE A 70 0.33 1.52 -11.10
C ILE A 70 0.11 1.56 -9.59
N GLU A 71 1.20 1.51 -8.83
CA GLU A 71 1.17 1.87 -7.42
C GLU A 71 1.59 3.34 -7.28
N ILE A 72 0.90 4.07 -6.40
CA ILE A 72 1.16 5.47 -6.09
C ILE A 72 1.06 5.71 -4.58
N ASP A 73 1.85 6.65 -4.08
CA ASP A 73 1.86 7.09 -2.68
C ASP A 73 1.18 8.44 -2.54
N ILE A 74 0.27 8.62 -1.58
CA ILE A 74 -0.41 9.91 -1.39
C ILE A 74 -0.21 10.47 0.01
N HIS A 75 0.01 11.79 0.05
CA HIS A 75 0.05 12.62 1.26
C HIS A 75 -1.00 13.71 1.23
N ILE A 76 -1.31 14.28 2.41
CA ILE A 76 -2.10 15.49 2.53
C ILE A 76 -1.18 16.68 2.78
N THR A 77 -1.42 17.79 2.10
CA THR A 77 -0.70 19.05 2.31
C THR A 77 -1.27 19.84 3.49
N ARG A 78 -0.55 20.88 3.92
CA ARG A 78 -1.00 21.79 5.00
C ARG A 78 -2.34 22.48 4.69
N ASP A 79 -2.61 22.76 3.42
CA ASP A 79 -3.85 23.39 2.93
C ASP A 79 -4.94 22.39 2.51
N GLY A 80 -4.70 21.08 2.76
CA GLY A 80 -5.71 20.02 2.60
C GLY A 80 -5.79 19.39 1.24
N GLU A 81 -4.85 19.67 0.34
CA GLU A 81 -4.77 19.05 -0.99
C GLU A 81 -4.10 17.68 -0.92
N VAL A 82 -4.43 16.79 -1.83
CA VAL A 82 -3.85 15.44 -1.91
C VAL A 82 -2.82 15.39 -3.03
N VAL A 83 -1.57 15.13 -2.66
CA VAL A 83 -0.42 15.06 -3.58
C VAL A 83 0.16 13.66 -3.65
N VAL A 84 0.83 13.35 -4.76
CA VAL A 84 1.45 12.04 -4.99
C VAL A 84 2.95 12.15 -4.76
N PHE A 85 3.42 11.52 -3.68
CA PHE A 85 4.82 11.57 -3.24
C PHE A 85 5.08 10.46 -2.23
N HIS A 86 6.32 9.93 -2.17
CA HIS A 86 6.60 8.79 -1.28
C HIS A 86 7.09 9.18 0.12
N ASP A 87 8.11 10.05 0.18
CA ASP A 87 8.83 10.33 1.43
C ASP A 87 8.07 11.30 2.32
N ASP A 88 8.27 11.24 3.63
CA ASP A 88 7.77 12.26 4.56
C ASP A 88 8.48 13.60 4.36
N THR A 89 9.71 13.60 3.80
CA THR A 89 10.54 14.78 3.60
C THR A 89 10.89 15.00 2.13
N LEU A 90 11.20 16.24 1.77
CA LEU A 90 11.45 16.66 0.39
C LEU A 90 12.92 16.48 -0.05
N ASP A 91 13.81 16.09 0.88
CA ASP A 91 15.27 16.11 0.68
C ASP A 91 15.72 15.23 -0.50
N ARG A 92 15.30 13.96 -0.54
CA ARG A 92 15.77 12.99 -1.54
C ARG A 92 15.31 13.32 -2.96
N MET A 93 14.03 13.66 -3.10
CA MET A 93 13.43 13.84 -4.43
C MET A 93 13.43 15.27 -4.92
N CYS A 94 13.43 16.25 -4.01
CA CYS A 94 13.37 17.66 -4.38
C CYS A 94 14.65 18.45 -4.05
N GLY A 95 15.59 17.85 -3.31
CA GLY A 95 16.86 18.51 -2.94
C GLY A 95 16.72 19.68 -1.95
N VAL A 96 15.57 19.80 -1.29
CA VAL A 96 15.28 20.84 -0.30
C VAL A 96 14.81 20.22 1.00
N SER A 97 15.17 20.81 2.14
CA SER A 97 14.72 20.31 3.44
C SER A 97 13.28 20.73 3.73
N GLY A 98 12.51 19.83 4.33
CA GLY A 98 11.15 20.10 4.78
C GLY A 98 10.27 18.86 4.79
N ILE A 99 9.19 18.92 5.56
CA ILE A 99 8.17 17.89 5.66
C ILE A 99 7.07 18.20 4.64
N ILE A 100 6.66 17.21 3.84
CA ILE A 100 5.67 17.41 2.77
C ILE A 100 4.32 17.88 3.33
N GLU A 101 3.89 17.32 4.46
CA GLU A 101 2.62 17.67 5.12
C GLU A 101 2.60 19.10 5.72
N ASP A 102 3.77 19.73 5.87
CA ASP A 102 3.91 21.13 6.36
C ASP A 102 3.89 22.16 5.22
N LYS A 103 3.80 21.73 3.97
CA LYS A 103 3.77 22.59 2.79
C LYS A 103 2.37 22.72 2.20
N THR A 104 2.10 23.87 1.59
CA THR A 104 0.91 24.05 0.74
C THR A 104 1.15 23.45 -0.65
N LEU A 105 0.07 23.20 -1.39
CA LEU A 105 0.18 22.77 -2.79
C LEU A 105 0.99 23.76 -3.63
N GLY A 106 0.76 25.06 -3.44
CA GLY A 106 1.51 26.11 -4.16
C GLY A 106 3.02 26.02 -3.93
N GLU A 107 3.45 25.85 -2.66
CA GLU A 107 4.87 25.67 -2.33
C GLU A 107 5.44 24.39 -2.96
N LEU A 108 4.69 23.29 -3.00
CA LEU A 108 5.13 22.01 -3.59
C LEU A 108 5.23 22.06 -5.12
N LYS A 109 4.35 22.82 -5.78
CA LYS A 109 4.37 22.98 -7.25
C LYS A 109 5.57 23.77 -7.77
N GLU A 110 6.25 24.55 -6.91
CA GLU A 110 7.53 25.20 -7.29
C GLU A 110 8.68 24.19 -7.34
N LEU A 111 8.60 23.07 -6.61
CA LEU A 111 9.66 22.07 -6.53
C LEU A 111 9.69 21.18 -7.77
N SER A 112 10.85 20.60 -8.03
CA SER A 112 11.07 19.65 -9.13
C SER A 112 11.44 18.28 -8.59
N LEU A 113 10.97 17.22 -9.26
CA LEU A 113 11.20 15.82 -8.88
C LEU A 113 12.51 15.30 -9.50
N GLY A 114 13.39 14.71 -8.69
CA GLY A 114 14.55 13.95 -9.14
C GLY A 114 15.52 14.72 -10.04
N GLY A 115 15.59 16.05 -9.88
CA GLY A 115 16.41 16.92 -10.72
C GLY A 115 15.89 17.11 -12.16
N THR A 116 14.65 16.72 -12.44
CA THR A 116 13.97 16.91 -13.73
C THR A 116 13.11 18.18 -13.72
N ASN A 117 12.42 18.47 -14.84
CA ASN A 117 11.43 19.56 -14.90
C ASN A 117 10.03 19.14 -14.41
N HIS A 118 9.84 17.87 -14.02
CA HIS A 118 8.56 17.36 -13.56
C HIS A 118 8.26 17.83 -12.14
N LYS A 119 6.99 18.12 -11.89
CA LYS A 119 6.49 18.62 -10.61
C LYS A 119 5.81 17.49 -9.81
N ILE A 120 5.66 17.70 -8.50
CA ILE A 120 4.87 16.81 -7.65
C ILE A 120 3.42 16.86 -8.14
N PRO A 121 2.83 15.72 -8.58
CA PRO A 121 1.45 15.69 -9.06
C PRO A 121 0.47 15.74 -7.88
N THR A 122 -0.72 16.26 -8.14
CA THR A 122 -1.89 16.01 -7.28
C THR A 122 -2.49 14.64 -7.60
N LEU A 123 -3.29 14.11 -6.68
CA LEU A 123 -4.06 12.90 -6.94
C LEU A 123 -5.01 13.11 -8.14
N THR A 124 -5.63 14.29 -8.26
CA THR A 124 -6.51 14.63 -9.39
C THR A 124 -5.78 14.55 -10.73
N GLU A 125 -4.61 15.18 -10.87
CA GLU A 125 -3.80 15.11 -12.09
C GLU A 125 -3.41 13.66 -12.45
N CYS A 126 -3.09 12.84 -11.45
CA CYS A 126 -2.80 11.42 -11.64
C CYS A 126 -4.03 10.66 -12.17
N LEU A 127 -5.20 10.86 -11.56
CA LEU A 127 -6.44 10.18 -11.96
C LEU A 127 -6.90 10.60 -13.35
N GLU A 128 -6.79 11.87 -13.71
CA GLU A 128 -7.10 12.41 -15.03
C GLU A 128 -6.20 11.80 -16.10
N LEU A 129 -4.89 11.75 -15.85
CA LEU A 129 -3.92 11.12 -16.74
C LEU A 129 -4.22 9.64 -16.93
N VAL A 130 -4.35 8.87 -15.85
CA VAL A 130 -4.58 7.42 -15.93
C VAL A 130 -5.95 7.12 -16.53
N ASN A 131 -6.96 7.90 -16.23
CA ASN A 131 -8.33 7.85 -16.81
C ASN A 131 -8.91 6.44 -16.90
N GLY A 132 -8.68 5.60 -15.90
CA GLY A 132 -9.19 4.23 -15.85
C GLY A 132 -8.53 3.23 -16.78
N ARG A 133 -7.49 3.60 -17.53
CA ARG A 133 -6.77 2.71 -18.47
C ARG A 133 -6.19 1.47 -17.79
N VAL A 134 -5.71 1.64 -16.55
CA VAL A 134 -5.12 0.57 -15.73
C VAL A 134 -5.59 0.69 -14.27
N PRO A 135 -5.58 -0.41 -13.49
CA PRO A 135 -5.86 -0.34 -12.06
C PRO A 135 -4.79 0.45 -11.30
N LEU A 136 -5.22 1.15 -10.24
CA LEU A 136 -4.35 1.86 -9.31
C LEU A 136 -4.29 1.13 -7.95
N MET A 137 -3.10 1.01 -7.39
CA MET A 137 -2.86 0.65 -5.99
C MET A 137 -2.43 1.93 -5.27
N ILE A 138 -3.24 2.44 -4.35
CA ILE A 138 -3.01 3.73 -3.70
C ILE A 138 -2.58 3.49 -2.26
N GLU A 139 -1.31 3.83 -1.95
CA GLU A 139 -0.83 3.83 -0.58
C GLU A 139 -1.13 5.16 0.11
N PHE A 140 -1.81 5.08 1.24
CA PHE A 140 -2.11 6.23 2.11
C PHE A 140 -0.98 6.43 3.11
N LYS A 141 -0.11 7.40 2.85
CA LYS A 141 1.03 7.76 3.69
C LYS A 141 0.55 8.59 4.88
N THR A 142 0.47 7.97 6.03
CA THR A 142 0.11 8.64 7.28
C THR A 142 0.60 7.83 8.47
N LYS A 143 1.00 8.51 9.53
CA LYS A 143 1.55 7.90 10.76
C LYS A 143 0.83 8.37 12.01
N SER A 144 -0.14 9.28 11.88
CA SER A 144 -0.81 9.90 13.01
C SER A 144 -2.30 10.11 12.74
N PRO A 145 -3.13 10.18 13.79
CA PRO A 145 -4.54 10.55 13.63
C PRO A 145 -4.74 11.94 13.03
N LYS A 146 -3.77 12.85 13.19
CA LYS A 146 -3.85 14.24 12.70
C LYS A 146 -3.93 14.30 11.18
N THR A 147 -3.16 13.47 10.48
CA THR A 147 -3.11 13.42 9.02
C THR A 147 -4.00 12.32 8.44
N CYS A 148 -4.22 11.23 9.17
CA CYS A 148 -4.95 10.06 8.69
C CYS A 148 -6.40 10.38 8.28
N VAL A 149 -7.19 10.97 9.16
CA VAL A 149 -8.60 11.25 8.88
C VAL A 149 -8.77 12.33 7.79
N PRO A 150 -8.03 13.45 7.84
CA PRO A 150 -8.03 14.44 6.75
C PRO A 150 -7.64 13.82 5.40
N LEU A 151 -6.54 13.07 5.31
CA LEU A 151 -6.11 12.40 4.08
C LEU A 151 -7.20 11.44 3.54
N CYS A 152 -7.75 10.58 4.41
CA CYS A 152 -8.79 9.65 4.00
C CYS A 152 -10.05 10.36 3.47
N ARG A 153 -10.44 11.48 4.09
CA ARG A 153 -11.60 12.27 3.64
C ARG A 153 -11.32 12.98 2.32
N ALA A 154 -10.20 13.70 2.22
CA ALA A 154 -9.84 14.45 1.01
C ALA A 154 -9.66 13.50 -0.19
N ALA A 155 -8.91 12.42 -0.04
CA ALA A 155 -8.75 11.42 -1.08
C ALA A 155 -10.09 10.77 -1.47
N ASN A 156 -10.97 10.48 -0.50
CA ASN A 156 -12.28 9.91 -0.80
C ASN A 156 -13.15 10.88 -1.62
N GLU A 157 -13.13 12.18 -1.34
CA GLU A 157 -13.89 13.16 -2.11
C GLU A 157 -13.44 13.22 -3.59
N ILE A 158 -12.15 13.05 -3.84
CA ILE A 158 -11.60 12.95 -5.19
C ILE A 158 -11.98 11.60 -5.83
N LEU A 159 -11.72 10.49 -5.13
CA LEU A 159 -11.87 9.13 -5.64
C LEU A 159 -13.33 8.68 -5.85
N LYS A 160 -14.32 9.30 -5.19
CA LYS A 160 -15.73 8.94 -5.37
C LYS A 160 -16.25 9.15 -6.81
N ASN A 161 -15.63 10.05 -7.55
CA ASN A 161 -15.99 10.36 -8.94
C ASN A 161 -15.13 9.61 -9.97
N TYR A 162 -14.05 8.96 -9.53
CA TYR A 162 -13.17 8.21 -10.41
C TYR A 162 -13.83 6.91 -10.90
N LYS A 163 -13.82 6.69 -12.21
CA LYS A 163 -14.47 5.53 -12.84
C LYS A 163 -13.53 4.33 -13.03
N GLY A 164 -12.21 4.55 -12.88
CA GLY A 164 -11.22 3.49 -12.96
C GLY A 164 -11.22 2.59 -11.72
N LYS A 165 -10.61 1.42 -11.84
CA LYS A 165 -10.40 0.52 -10.70
C LYS A 165 -9.25 1.00 -9.82
N TYR A 166 -9.47 0.97 -8.52
CA TYR A 166 -8.40 1.22 -7.56
C TYR A 166 -8.55 0.34 -6.32
N PHE A 167 -7.43 0.13 -5.67
CA PHE A 167 -7.27 -0.56 -4.39
C PHE A 167 -6.60 0.40 -3.42
N MET A 168 -6.97 0.31 -2.16
CA MET A 168 -6.40 1.13 -1.11
C MET A 168 -5.49 0.29 -0.21
N GLN A 169 -4.32 0.82 0.17
CA GLN A 169 -3.45 0.20 1.16
C GLN A 169 -2.78 1.22 2.07
N SER A 170 -2.33 0.78 3.24
CA SER A 170 -1.54 1.61 4.16
C SER A 170 -0.78 0.75 5.17
N PHE A 171 0.39 1.23 5.60
CA PHE A 171 1.08 0.71 6.80
C PHE A 171 0.35 1.08 8.09
N TYR A 172 -0.46 2.13 8.08
CA TYR A 172 -1.17 2.63 9.24
C TYR A 172 -2.57 1.99 9.35
N PRO A 173 -2.79 1.03 10.29
CA PRO A 173 -4.06 0.31 10.37
C PRO A 173 -5.30 1.21 10.52
N PRO A 174 -5.24 2.38 11.19
CA PRO A 174 -6.39 3.29 11.24
C PRO A 174 -6.86 3.82 9.88
N ALA A 175 -5.97 3.99 8.88
CA ALA A 175 -6.38 4.38 7.53
C ALA A 175 -7.19 3.27 6.85
N VAL A 176 -6.72 2.02 6.95
CA VAL A 176 -7.45 0.84 6.44
C VAL A 176 -8.78 0.65 7.18
N MET A 177 -8.81 0.91 8.50
CA MET A 177 -10.02 0.89 9.31
C MET A 177 -11.02 1.97 8.90
N TRP A 178 -10.54 3.16 8.52
CA TRP A 178 -11.40 4.23 8.00
C TRP A 178 -12.14 3.77 6.75
N TYR A 179 -11.42 3.20 5.76
CA TYR A 179 -12.03 2.64 4.54
C TYR A 179 -12.98 1.47 4.85
N ARG A 180 -12.64 0.59 5.77
CA ARG A 180 -13.55 -0.47 6.24
C ARG A 180 -14.91 0.07 6.69
N ARG A 181 -14.92 1.23 7.33
CA ARG A 181 -16.15 1.83 7.89
C ARG A 181 -16.94 2.64 6.87
N HIS A 182 -16.25 3.38 6.00
CA HIS A 182 -16.86 4.39 5.13
C HIS A 182 -16.96 3.96 3.65
N ARG A 183 -16.09 3.07 3.19
CA ARG A 183 -15.99 2.63 1.80
C ARG A 183 -15.84 1.09 1.73
N LYS A 184 -16.93 0.40 2.04
CA LYS A 184 -16.98 -1.08 1.97
C LYS A 184 -16.92 -1.62 0.56
N ASP A 185 -17.18 -0.78 -0.41
CA ASP A 185 -17.10 -0.98 -1.85
C ASP A 185 -15.67 -1.00 -2.39
N ILE A 186 -14.69 -0.59 -1.60
CA ILE A 186 -13.27 -0.55 -2.00
C ILE A 186 -12.50 -1.69 -1.34
N CYS A 187 -11.79 -2.45 -2.18
CA CYS A 187 -10.87 -3.49 -1.73
C CYS A 187 -9.65 -2.85 -1.05
N ARG A 188 -9.38 -3.24 0.19
CA ARG A 188 -8.39 -2.59 1.06
C ARG A 188 -7.38 -3.57 1.62
N GLY A 189 -6.14 -3.11 1.72
CA GLY A 189 -4.99 -3.88 2.15
C GLY A 189 -4.27 -3.34 3.37
N GLN A 190 -3.72 -4.25 4.17
CA GLN A 190 -2.75 -3.92 5.20
C GLN A 190 -1.35 -4.12 4.64
N LEU A 191 -0.56 -3.03 4.57
CA LEU A 191 0.87 -3.08 4.29
C LEU A 191 1.63 -3.51 5.55
N SER A 192 2.63 -4.36 5.38
CA SER A 192 3.51 -4.78 6.46
C SER A 192 4.84 -5.33 5.92
N SER A 193 5.81 -5.47 6.82
CA SER A 193 7.12 -6.04 6.56
C SER A 193 7.65 -6.79 7.80
N GLY A 194 8.82 -7.39 7.67
CA GLY A 194 9.52 -8.07 8.77
C GLY A 194 10.28 -7.11 9.70
N TYR A 195 9.59 -6.24 10.40
CA TYR A 195 10.18 -5.25 11.33
C TYR A 195 10.82 -5.85 12.59
N PHE A 196 11.41 -7.05 12.51
CA PHE A 196 11.95 -7.77 13.65
C PHE A 196 13.16 -7.07 14.30
N LYS A 197 13.88 -6.25 13.53
CA LYS A 197 15.02 -5.46 14.00
C LYS A 197 14.63 -4.09 14.56
N GLU A 198 13.42 -3.63 14.30
CA GLU A 198 12.96 -2.33 14.74
C GLU A 198 12.55 -2.36 16.23
N LYS A 199 12.80 -1.25 16.92
CA LYS A 199 12.42 -1.08 18.33
C LYS A 199 10.95 -0.72 18.43
N GLY A 200 10.22 -1.39 19.32
CA GLY A 200 8.83 -1.09 19.65
C GLY A 200 7.88 -2.26 19.44
N ILE A 201 7.00 -2.47 20.39
CA ILE A 201 6.01 -3.55 20.38
C ILE A 201 4.99 -3.38 19.24
N HIS A 202 4.67 -2.14 18.89
CA HIS A 202 3.73 -1.83 17.80
C HIS A 202 4.27 -2.27 16.42
N MET A 203 5.58 -2.13 16.17
CA MET A 203 6.20 -2.59 14.92
C MET A 203 6.18 -4.12 14.83
N LYS A 204 6.43 -4.82 15.94
CA LYS A 204 6.31 -6.27 16.01
C LYS A 204 4.86 -6.73 15.80
N ALA A 205 3.90 -6.04 16.41
CA ALA A 205 2.48 -6.32 16.21
C ALA A 205 2.05 -6.12 14.76
N LEU A 206 2.54 -5.08 14.08
CA LEU A 206 2.31 -4.83 12.65
C LEU A 206 2.95 -5.93 11.80
N SER A 207 4.20 -6.30 12.06
CA SER A 207 4.90 -7.39 11.38
C SER A 207 4.17 -8.73 11.51
N CYS A 208 3.61 -9.01 12.67
CA CYS A 208 2.79 -10.21 12.93
C CYS A 208 1.32 -10.05 12.50
N LEU A 209 0.94 -8.95 11.85
CA LEU A 209 -0.44 -8.67 11.42
C LEU A 209 -1.47 -8.72 12.56
N LEU A 210 -1.03 -8.57 13.82
CA LEU A 210 -1.90 -8.64 14.99
C LEU A 210 -2.90 -7.47 15.08
N LEU A 211 -2.68 -6.40 14.31
CA LEU A 211 -3.57 -5.25 14.22
C LEU A 211 -4.67 -5.41 13.15
N ASN A 212 -4.72 -6.55 12.46
CA ASN A 212 -5.76 -6.82 11.46
C ASN A 212 -7.18 -6.82 12.03
N PHE A 213 -7.34 -7.08 13.33
CA PHE A 213 -8.66 -6.98 13.97
C PHE A 213 -9.29 -5.58 13.85
N LEU A 214 -8.48 -4.53 13.74
CA LEU A 214 -8.93 -3.15 13.50
C LEU A 214 -9.34 -2.96 12.03
N SER A 215 -8.45 -3.32 11.12
CA SER A 215 -8.55 -3.04 9.68
C SER A 215 -9.39 -4.08 8.93
N ARG A 216 -9.37 -5.36 9.34
CA ARG A 216 -9.98 -6.49 8.62
C ARG A 216 -9.72 -6.38 7.12
N PRO A 217 -8.46 -6.45 6.69
CA PRO A 217 -8.08 -6.20 5.30
C PRO A 217 -8.60 -7.31 4.38
N ASP A 218 -8.87 -6.95 3.11
CA ASP A 218 -9.21 -7.90 2.05
C ASP A 218 -7.96 -8.59 1.51
N PHE A 219 -6.83 -7.87 1.52
CA PHE A 219 -5.51 -8.39 1.15
C PHE A 219 -4.43 -7.92 2.13
N VAL A 220 -3.32 -8.65 2.18
CA VAL A 220 -2.11 -8.24 2.87
C VAL A 220 -1.01 -8.02 1.84
N ALA A 221 -0.44 -6.80 1.84
CA ALA A 221 0.73 -6.47 1.06
C ALA A 221 1.96 -6.59 1.95
N TYR A 222 2.81 -7.57 1.65
CA TYR A 222 3.93 -7.94 2.52
C TYR A 222 5.25 -7.95 1.75
N GLU A 223 6.33 -7.48 2.38
CA GLU A 223 7.66 -7.54 1.77
C GLU A 223 8.05 -9.00 1.47
N TYR A 224 8.35 -9.29 0.21
CA TYR A 224 8.55 -10.67 -0.27
C TYR A 224 9.68 -11.41 0.44
N LYS A 225 10.71 -10.69 0.91
CA LYS A 225 11.85 -11.26 1.65
C LYS A 225 11.43 -11.99 2.93
N TYR A 226 10.26 -11.65 3.47
CA TYR A 226 9.69 -12.27 4.66
C TYR A 226 8.48 -13.14 4.33
N GLU A 227 8.47 -13.77 3.15
CA GLU A 227 7.41 -14.69 2.69
C GLU A 227 7.11 -15.78 3.73
N SER A 228 8.12 -16.29 4.42
CA SER A 228 8.01 -17.35 5.42
C SER A 228 7.39 -16.93 6.75
N ASN A 229 7.05 -15.64 6.95
CA ASN A 229 6.43 -15.17 8.18
C ASN A 229 5.15 -15.98 8.49
N PRO A 230 5.07 -16.67 9.67
CA PRO A 230 3.97 -17.57 9.99
C PRO A 230 2.62 -16.83 10.11
N PHE A 231 2.61 -15.59 10.59
CA PHE A 231 1.38 -14.80 10.71
C PHE A 231 0.86 -14.35 9.33
N ARG A 232 1.75 -14.00 8.41
CA ARG A 232 1.39 -13.74 7.01
C ARG A 232 0.75 -14.97 6.39
N ARG A 233 1.43 -16.14 6.51
CA ARG A 233 0.92 -17.41 5.97
C ARG A 233 -0.44 -17.77 6.60
N LEU A 234 -0.58 -17.60 7.90
CA LEU A 234 -1.85 -17.81 8.60
C LEU A 234 -2.95 -16.87 8.08
N CYS A 235 -2.67 -15.58 7.91
CA CYS A 235 -3.62 -14.61 7.39
C CYS A 235 -4.10 -14.97 5.97
N VAL A 236 -3.19 -15.42 5.10
CA VAL A 236 -3.51 -15.90 3.75
C VAL A 236 -4.33 -17.19 3.81
N LEU A 237 -3.98 -18.15 4.67
CA LEU A 237 -4.76 -19.36 4.90
C LEU A 237 -6.19 -19.06 5.37
N LEU A 238 -6.35 -18.05 6.23
CA LEU A 238 -7.65 -17.56 6.70
C LEU A 238 -8.42 -16.79 5.63
N GLY A 239 -7.84 -16.60 4.46
CA GLY A 239 -8.52 -16.09 3.30
C GLY A 239 -8.13 -14.68 2.83
N ALA A 240 -7.11 -14.01 3.35
CA ALA A 240 -6.59 -12.78 2.77
C ALA A 240 -5.99 -13.05 1.37
N HIS A 241 -6.14 -12.11 0.43
CA HIS A 241 -5.34 -12.15 -0.79
C HIS A 241 -3.91 -11.70 -0.47
N SER A 242 -2.93 -12.29 -1.17
CA SER A 242 -1.51 -12.01 -0.93
C SER A 242 -0.93 -11.11 -2.02
N SER A 243 -0.37 -9.97 -1.64
CA SER A 243 0.37 -9.05 -2.50
C SER A 243 1.81 -8.93 -2.01
N GLY A 244 2.79 -9.05 -2.91
CA GLY A 244 4.22 -8.92 -2.59
C GLY A 244 4.81 -7.63 -3.11
N TRP A 245 5.73 -7.02 -2.34
CA TRP A 245 6.46 -5.78 -2.69
C TRP A 245 7.87 -5.80 -2.10
N THR A 246 8.84 -5.05 -2.56
CA THR A 246 8.99 -4.58 -3.91
C THR A 246 10.05 -5.46 -4.56
N PHE A 247 9.72 -6.09 -5.66
CA PHE A 247 10.65 -6.92 -6.43
C PHE A 247 11.53 -6.03 -7.30
N THR A 248 12.82 -6.22 -7.22
CA THR A 248 13.82 -5.43 -7.96
C THR A 248 14.58 -6.23 -9.00
N ASP A 249 14.25 -7.50 -9.15
CA ASP A 249 14.83 -8.44 -10.10
C ASP A 249 13.82 -9.49 -10.54
N GLU A 250 13.99 -10.01 -11.76
CA GLU A 250 13.09 -10.97 -12.37
C GLU A 250 13.13 -12.36 -11.70
N GLU A 251 14.30 -12.79 -11.19
CA GLU A 251 14.45 -14.10 -10.55
C GLU A 251 13.54 -14.23 -9.33
N ASN A 252 13.60 -13.27 -8.40
CA ASN A 252 12.73 -13.25 -7.23
C ASN A 252 11.27 -13.01 -7.61
N PHE A 253 11.01 -12.15 -8.60
CA PHE A 253 9.67 -11.89 -9.10
C PHE A 253 8.96 -13.17 -9.54
N GLU A 254 9.62 -14.03 -10.32
CA GLU A 254 9.07 -15.31 -10.76
C GLU A 254 9.05 -16.36 -9.65
N LYS A 255 10.12 -16.47 -8.87
CA LYS A 255 10.27 -17.43 -7.77
C LYS A 255 9.12 -17.35 -6.77
N TYR A 256 8.68 -16.14 -6.44
CA TYR A 256 7.64 -15.91 -5.43
C TYR A 256 6.23 -15.75 -6.02
N SER A 257 6.01 -15.98 -7.32
CA SER A 257 4.72 -15.80 -8.00
C SER A 257 3.55 -16.57 -7.36
N LYS A 258 3.80 -17.78 -6.87
CA LYS A 258 2.80 -18.61 -6.17
C LYS A 258 2.44 -18.06 -4.78
N ALA A 259 3.41 -17.50 -4.06
CA ALA A 259 3.22 -16.95 -2.72
C ALA A 259 2.57 -15.57 -2.75
N PHE A 260 2.81 -14.82 -3.83
CA PHE A 260 2.32 -13.48 -4.07
C PHE A 260 1.71 -13.39 -5.48
N PRO A 261 0.44 -13.74 -5.64
CA PRO A 261 -0.24 -13.62 -6.94
C PRO A 261 -0.37 -12.17 -7.43
N THR A 262 -0.37 -11.18 -6.54
CA THR A 262 -0.18 -9.77 -6.89
C THR A 262 1.25 -9.37 -6.56
N ARG A 263 1.95 -8.72 -7.51
CA ARG A 263 3.37 -8.39 -7.34
C ARG A 263 3.67 -6.96 -7.78
N THR A 264 4.28 -6.19 -6.87
CA THR A 264 4.75 -4.84 -7.12
C THR A 264 6.25 -4.87 -7.41
N PHE A 265 6.66 -4.34 -8.55
CA PHE A 265 8.04 -4.37 -9.05
C PHE A 265 8.59 -2.99 -9.40
N GLU A 266 9.92 -2.87 -9.44
CA GLU A 266 10.65 -1.69 -9.90
C GLU A 266 12.00 -2.07 -10.54
N LYS A 267 12.60 -1.18 -11.32
CA LYS A 267 13.96 -1.29 -11.91
C LYS A 267 14.13 -2.33 -13.02
N PHE A 268 13.13 -3.08 -13.38
CA PHE A 268 13.13 -3.99 -14.52
C PHE A 268 11.71 -4.03 -15.12
N LEU A 269 11.58 -4.57 -16.32
CA LEU A 269 10.29 -4.89 -16.93
C LEU A 269 10.10 -6.40 -16.85
N PRO A 270 9.07 -6.91 -16.14
CA PRO A 270 8.78 -8.34 -16.17
C PRO A 270 8.51 -8.82 -17.60
N LYS A 271 8.97 -10.03 -17.95
CA LYS A 271 8.61 -10.67 -19.21
C LYS A 271 7.13 -11.02 -19.21
N GLU A 272 6.52 -10.95 -20.40
CA GLU A 272 5.13 -11.36 -20.62
C GLU A 272 4.92 -12.86 -20.44
#